data_1b42fc18113a4d9a9001c4fb181bee50
#
_entry.id   1b42fc18113a4d9a9001c4fb181bee50
#
_cell.length_a   1.000
_cell.length_b   1.000
_cell.length_c   1.000
_cell.angle_alpha   90.00
_cell.angle_beta   90.00
_cell.angle_gamma   90.00
#
_symmetry.space_group_name_H-M   'P 1'
#
loop_
_entity.id
_entity.type
_entity.pdbx_description
1 polymer ?
#
loop_
_entity_poly.entity_id
_entity_poly.type
_entity_poly.pdbx_seq_one_letter_code
_entity_poly.pdbx_strand_id
1 'polypeptide(L)'
;MHWQTHTVFNQPVPLNNSNLYLSDGALCEAVIREGAGWDSDLLASIGQQLGTAESLELGRLANAFPPELLRYDPQGQRLDDVRFHPAWHLLMQGLCANRVHNLAWEEGARQGTFVARAARFMLHAQVEAGTLCPVTMTFAATPLLLQMLPAPFHDWLTPLLSDRYDSHLLPGGQKRGLLIGMGMTEKQGGSDVLSNTTQAERLVDGSYRLVGHKWFFSVPQSDAHLVLAQAKGGLSCFFVPRFLPDGQRNAIRLERLKDKLGNRSNASCEVEFHDAIGWLLGEEGEGIRHILKMGGMTRFDCALGSHGMMRRAFSIAIYHAHQRQVFGKPLIEQPMMRQVLGRMALQLEGQTALLFRLARAWDRRADAKEALWARLFTPAAKFSVCKVGMPFVAEAMEVLGGIGYCEESELPRLYREMPVNSIWEGSGNIMCLDVLRVLTKQPGIYDMLSEAFAEVKGQDRHYDRMVRQLQQRLRKPSEALGREITQQLFLLGCGAQMLRYSSPPVAQAWCQMMLDTRGGLRLSEQVLNDLLLRATGGYGNNLPDGDAGASYHAYAQSRSDKFTPSGNLLRIKYGLYAPVVGLLVFVHLNDPIP
;
A
#
# COMPACT_ATOMS: atom_id res chain seq x y z
N MET A 1 -5.60 -50.54 -16.30
CA MET A 1 -4.58 -49.93 -17.18
C MET A 1 -4.35 -48.50 -16.74
N HIS A 2 -3.14 -48.16 -16.30
CA HIS A 2 -2.79 -46.76 -16.04
C HIS A 2 -2.38 -46.15 -17.40
N TRP A 3 -3.21 -45.26 -17.91
CA TRP A 3 -2.91 -44.49 -19.11
C TRP A 3 -1.97 -43.33 -18.72
N GLN A 4 -0.69 -43.47 -19.00
CA GLN A 4 0.30 -42.40 -18.83
C GLN A 4 0.84 -42.03 -20.19
N THR A 5 0.52 -40.83 -20.66
CA THR A 5 0.99 -40.34 -21.98
C THR A 5 2.40 -39.74 -21.91
N HIS A 6 2.79 -39.26 -20.72
CA HIS A 6 4.09 -38.60 -20.47
C HIS A 6 4.42 -38.61 -18.98
N THR A 7 5.66 -38.27 -18.65
CA THR A 7 6.10 -37.97 -17.28
C THR A 7 6.19 -36.47 -17.13
N VAL A 8 5.58 -35.92 -16.06
CA VAL A 8 5.71 -34.49 -15.72
C VAL A 8 7.10 -34.23 -15.16
N PHE A 9 7.83 -33.30 -15.77
CA PHE A 9 9.16 -32.86 -15.32
C PHE A 9 9.36 -31.38 -15.60
N ASN A 10 10.37 -30.75 -14.97
CA ASN A 10 10.75 -29.36 -15.19
C ASN A 10 9.57 -28.38 -15.01
N GLN A 11 8.68 -28.66 -14.06
CA GLN A 11 7.59 -27.78 -13.66
C GLN A 11 7.93 -27.20 -12.30
N PRO A 12 8.20 -25.88 -12.20
CA PRO A 12 8.43 -25.21 -10.94
C PRO A 12 7.20 -25.32 -10.02
N VAL A 13 7.46 -25.55 -8.73
CA VAL A 13 6.39 -25.47 -7.73
C VAL A 13 6.07 -24.01 -7.41
N PRO A 14 4.83 -23.68 -7.03
CA PRO A 14 4.45 -22.32 -6.62
C PRO A 14 5.28 -21.84 -5.42
N LEU A 15 5.60 -20.55 -5.41
CA LEU A 15 6.25 -19.91 -4.26
C LEU A 15 5.26 -19.74 -3.11
N ASN A 16 5.37 -20.58 -2.10
CA ASN A 16 4.61 -20.50 -0.85
C ASN A 16 5.53 -20.82 0.35
N ASN A 17 5.01 -20.64 1.56
CA ASN A 17 5.71 -20.88 2.81
C ASN A 17 7.07 -20.16 2.92
N SER A 18 7.15 -18.96 2.31
CA SER A 18 8.33 -18.09 2.37
C SER A 18 8.07 -16.89 3.27
N ASN A 19 9.09 -16.39 3.95
CA ASN A 19 8.96 -15.20 4.76
C ASN A 19 9.00 -13.95 3.88
N LEU A 20 7.87 -13.24 3.73
CA LEU A 20 7.75 -12.08 2.84
C LEU A 20 8.61 -10.88 3.29
N TYR A 21 8.95 -10.77 4.57
CA TYR A 21 9.82 -9.73 5.09
C TYR A 21 11.30 -10.10 4.93
N LEU A 22 11.71 -11.24 5.46
CA LEU A 22 13.12 -11.65 5.48
C LEU A 22 13.68 -11.95 4.07
N SER A 23 12.84 -12.29 3.11
CA SER A 23 13.24 -12.45 1.70
C SER A 23 13.47 -11.12 0.97
N ASP A 24 13.16 -9.98 1.59
CA ASP A 24 13.35 -8.65 1.00
C ASP A 24 14.43 -7.85 1.76
N GLY A 25 15.69 -8.04 1.37
CA GLY A 25 16.82 -7.37 2.01
C GLY A 25 16.75 -5.84 1.92
N ALA A 26 16.21 -5.29 0.83
CA ALA A 26 16.03 -3.85 0.68
C ALA A 26 15.00 -3.30 1.68
N LEU A 27 13.91 -4.05 1.92
CA LEU A 27 12.90 -3.70 2.91
C LEU A 27 13.47 -3.77 4.33
N CYS A 28 14.15 -4.86 4.68
CA CYS A 28 14.76 -5.02 6.01
C CYS A 28 15.71 -3.87 6.34
N GLU A 29 16.61 -3.53 5.41
CA GLU A 29 17.54 -2.41 5.59
C GLU A 29 16.81 -1.06 5.69
N ALA A 30 15.80 -0.83 4.87
CA ALA A 30 15.02 0.42 4.88
C ALA A 30 14.27 0.62 6.20
N VAL A 31 13.64 -0.42 6.74
CA VAL A 31 12.93 -0.39 8.02
C VAL A 31 13.87 0.04 9.16
N ILE A 32 15.04 -0.56 9.24
CA ILE A 32 16.05 -0.25 10.28
C ILE A 32 16.57 1.18 10.08
N ARG A 33 16.98 1.53 8.87
CA ARG A 33 17.56 2.81 8.51
C ARG A 33 16.62 4.00 8.79
N GLU A 34 15.32 3.80 8.53
CA GLU A 34 14.35 4.88 8.68
C GLU A 34 13.70 4.92 10.08
N GLY A 35 14.18 4.10 11.03
CA GLY A 35 13.88 4.21 12.45
C GLY A 35 12.83 3.25 13.01
N ALA A 36 12.44 2.22 12.25
CA ALA A 36 11.49 1.21 12.71
C ALA A 36 12.15 -0.16 13.01
N GLY A 37 13.45 -0.22 13.24
CA GLY A 37 14.16 -1.46 13.58
C GLY A 37 13.59 -2.19 14.81
N TRP A 38 12.90 -1.49 15.69
CA TRP A 38 12.20 -2.06 16.84
C TRP A 38 11.01 -2.98 16.47
N ASP A 39 10.49 -2.88 15.24
CA ASP A 39 9.37 -3.70 14.74
C ASP A 39 9.84 -4.91 13.91
N SER A 40 11.15 -5.08 13.71
CA SER A 40 11.73 -6.09 12.81
C SER A 40 11.31 -7.52 13.16
N ASP A 41 11.28 -7.89 14.43
CA ASP A 41 10.88 -9.23 14.86
C ASP A 41 9.40 -9.51 14.58
N LEU A 42 8.54 -8.51 14.82
CA LEU A 42 7.12 -8.60 14.50
C LEU A 42 6.89 -8.62 12.98
N LEU A 43 7.62 -7.81 12.22
CA LEU A 43 7.58 -7.83 10.75
C LEU A 43 8.02 -9.19 10.19
N ALA A 44 9.01 -9.84 10.78
CA ALA A 44 9.43 -11.18 10.41
C ALA A 44 8.31 -12.21 10.71
N SER A 45 7.65 -12.10 11.86
CA SER A 45 6.51 -12.94 12.20
C SER A 45 5.33 -12.74 11.24
N ILE A 46 4.98 -11.48 10.95
CA ILE A 46 3.93 -11.13 9.96
C ILE A 46 4.31 -11.66 8.58
N GLY A 47 5.55 -11.46 8.14
CA GLY A 47 6.04 -11.94 6.85
C GLY A 47 5.97 -13.46 6.72
N GLN A 48 6.26 -14.20 7.80
CA GLN A 48 6.14 -15.65 7.83
C GLN A 48 4.68 -16.10 7.72
N GLN A 49 3.77 -15.49 8.48
CA GLN A 49 2.34 -15.79 8.45
C GLN A 49 1.72 -15.51 7.08
N LEU A 50 2.01 -14.33 6.52
CA LEU A 50 1.46 -13.90 5.24
C LEU A 50 2.00 -14.70 4.05
N GLY A 51 3.21 -15.25 4.15
CA GLY A 51 3.82 -16.06 3.10
C GLY A 51 3.39 -17.51 3.07
N THR A 52 2.51 -17.97 3.98
CA THR A 52 1.99 -19.35 3.99
C THR A 52 1.07 -19.62 2.81
N ALA A 53 0.97 -20.89 2.40
CA ALA A 53 0.06 -21.32 1.34
C ALA A 53 -1.40 -20.94 1.67
N GLU A 54 -1.78 -21.07 2.94
CA GLU A 54 -3.13 -20.74 3.44
C GLU A 54 -3.43 -19.24 3.28
N SER A 55 -2.50 -18.37 3.66
CA SER A 55 -2.69 -16.91 3.54
C SER A 55 -2.79 -16.48 2.06
N LEU A 56 -1.97 -17.05 1.18
CA LEU A 56 -2.01 -16.78 -0.25
C LEU A 56 -3.33 -17.27 -0.88
N GLU A 57 -3.82 -18.42 -0.43
CA GLU A 57 -5.12 -18.97 -0.86
C GLU A 57 -6.29 -18.09 -0.42
N LEU A 58 -6.25 -17.48 0.78
CA LEU A 58 -7.26 -16.49 1.18
C LEU A 58 -7.33 -15.33 0.19
N GLY A 59 -6.18 -14.81 -0.27
CA GLY A 59 -6.12 -13.77 -1.29
C GLY A 59 -6.74 -14.19 -2.63
N ARG A 60 -6.50 -15.44 -3.06
CA ARG A 60 -7.11 -16.01 -4.27
C ARG A 60 -8.63 -16.14 -4.11
N LEU A 61 -9.10 -16.74 -3.02
CA LEU A 61 -10.54 -16.98 -2.76
C LEU A 61 -11.33 -15.68 -2.65
N ALA A 62 -10.81 -14.67 -1.97
CA ALA A 62 -11.48 -13.38 -1.85
C ALA A 62 -11.73 -12.69 -3.21
N ASN A 63 -10.85 -12.92 -4.20
CA ASN A 63 -11.00 -12.38 -5.56
C ASN A 63 -11.77 -13.30 -6.51
N ALA A 64 -11.69 -14.63 -6.32
CA ALA A 64 -12.46 -15.60 -7.10
C ALA A 64 -13.97 -15.54 -6.79
N PHE A 65 -14.30 -15.19 -5.55
CA PHE A 65 -15.68 -15.01 -5.08
C PHE A 65 -15.88 -13.55 -4.65
N PRO A 66 -16.14 -12.64 -5.59
CA PRO A 66 -16.33 -11.22 -5.29
C PRO A 66 -17.57 -10.99 -4.42
N PRO A 67 -17.64 -9.84 -3.73
CA PRO A 67 -18.78 -9.51 -2.87
C PRO A 67 -20.09 -9.42 -3.65
N GLU A 68 -21.19 -9.78 -2.97
CA GLU A 68 -22.54 -9.75 -3.50
C GLU A 68 -23.39 -8.71 -2.77
N LEU A 69 -24.18 -7.95 -3.52
CA LEU A 69 -25.13 -6.99 -2.96
C LEU A 69 -26.43 -7.69 -2.54
N LEU A 70 -26.77 -7.58 -1.26
CA LEU A 70 -28.02 -8.02 -0.69
C LEU A 70 -28.96 -6.82 -0.51
N ARG A 71 -29.81 -6.55 -1.51
CA ARG A 71 -30.73 -5.41 -1.45
C ARG A 71 -31.92 -5.67 -0.54
N TYR A 72 -32.46 -6.86 -0.60
CA TYR A 72 -33.71 -7.22 0.05
C TYR A 72 -33.55 -8.54 0.78
N ASP A 73 -34.29 -8.70 1.88
CA ASP A 73 -34.48 -9.98 2.53
C ASP A 73 -35.51 -10.85 1.78
N PRO A 74 -35.72 -12.12 2.19
CA PRO A 74 -36.72 -12.99 1.57
C PRO A 74 -38.18 -12.48 1.68
N GLN A 75 -38.45 -11.54 2.60
CA GLN A 75 -39.75 -10.91 2.80
C GLN A 75 -39.90 -9.62 2.00
N GLY A 76 -38.89 -9.22 1.23
CA GLY A 76 -38.88 -8.01 0.42
C GLY A 76 -38.55 -6.72 1.17
N GLN A 77 -38.11 -6.81 2.43
CA GLN A 77 -37.63 -5.66 3.18
C GLN A 77 -36.21 -5.27 2.74
N ARG A 78 -35.94 -3.97 2.69
CA ARG A 78 -34.65 -3.48 2.20
C ARG A 78 -33.54 -3.70 3.24
N LEU A 79 -32.49 -4.44 2.82
CA LEU A 79 -31.32 -4.75 3.65
C LEU A 79 -30.14 -3.79 3.39
N ASP A 80 -29.88 -3.45 2.14
CA ASP A 80 -28.71 -2.66 1.72
C ASP A 80 -27.43 -3.15 2.40
N ASP A 81 -27.12 -4.43 2.21
CA ASP A 81 -25.95 -5.09 2.79
C ASP A 81 -25.06 -5.74 1.73
N VAL A 82 -23.83 -6.08 2.12
CA VAL A 82 -22.86 -6.72 1.23
C VAL A 82 -22.34 -7.99 1.87
N ARG A 83 -22.51 -9.11 1.16
CA ARG A 83 -21.98 -10.40 1.57
C ARG A 83 -20.61 -10.63 0.96
N PHE A 84 -19.64 -10.96 1.79
CA PHE A 84 -18.29 -11.31 1.39
C PHE A 84 -18.02 -12.79 1.58
N HIS A 85 -17.09 -13.34 0.81
CA HIS A 85 -16.53 -14.66 1.08
C HIS A 85 -15.79 -14.67 2.44
N PRO A 86 -15.84 -15.76 3.24
CA PRO A 86 -15.16 -15.83 4.55
C PRO A 86 -13.67 -15.46 4.50
N ALA A 87 -12.97 -15.78 3.40
CA ALA A 87 -11.57 -15.38 3.20
C ALA A 87 -11.33 -13.88 3.33
N TRP A 88 -12.26 -13.04 2.84
CA TRP A 88 -12.16 -11.59 2.97
C TRP A 88 -12.18 -11.17 4.44
N HIS A 89 -13.04 -11.74 5.26
CA HIS A 89 -13.13 -11.44 6.69
C HIS A 89 -11.86 -11.86 7.45
N LEU A 90 -11.26 -13.02 7.10
CA LEU A 90 -9.99 -13.46 7.68
C LEU A 90 -8.83 -12.53 7.32
N LEU A 91 -8.75 -12.06 6.07
CA LEU A 91 -7.77 -11.06 5.65
C LEU A 91 -7.93 -9.73 6.41
N MET A 92 -9.18 -9.26 6.57
CA MET A 92 -9.47 -8.05 7.36
C MET A 92 -9.10 -8.22 8.83
N GLN A 93 -9.37 -9.38 9.41
CA GLN A 93 -8.97 -9.70 10.78
C GLN A 93 -7.44 -9.61 10.95
N GLY A 94 -6.68 -10.18 10.01
CA GLY A 94 -5.21 -10.08 10.01
C GLY A 94 -4.70 -8.64 9.88
N LEU A 95 -5.31 -7.84 9.00
CA LEU A 95 -4.97 -6.42 8.83
C LEU A 95 -5.22 -5.59 10.10
N CYS A 96 -6.36 -5.80 10.77
CA CYS A 96 -6.67 -5.11 12.01
C CYS A 96 -5.78 -5.57 13.16
N ALA A 97 -5.58 -6.87 13.34
CA ALA A 97 -4.68 -7.43 14.35
C ALA A 97 -3.23 -6.93 14.18
N ASN A 98 -2.78 -6.76 12.94
CA ASN A 98 -1.49 -6.16 12.62
C ASN A 98 -1.51 -4.62 12.65
N ARG A 99 -2.62 -4.00 13.11
CA ARG A 99 -2.76 -2.56 13.36
C ARG A 99 -2.45 -1.67 12.15
N VAL A 100 -2.70 -2.16 10.94
CA VAL A 100 -2.39 -1.44 9.71
C VAL A 100 -3.27 -0.19 9.55
N HIS A 101 -4.47 -0.17 10.15
CA HIS A 101 -5.43 0.94 10.10
C HIS A 101 -5.24 2.00 11.20
N ASN A 102 -4.47 1.73 12.27
CA ASN A 102 -4.43 2.64 13.42
C ASN A 102 -3.06 2.81 14.10
N LEU A 103 -2.03 1.99 13.78
CA LEU A 103 -0.73 1.96 14.47
C LEU A 103 -0.11 3.35 14.73
N ALA A 104 -0.24 4.28 13.79
CA ALA A 104 0.34 5.62 13.90
C ALA A 104 -0.51 6.62 14.73
N TRP A 105 -1.67 6.20 15.20
CA TRP A 105 -2.63 7.06 15.89
C TRP A 105 -2.79 6.71 17.37
N GLU A 106 -1.97 5.79 17.87
CA GLU A 106 -1.95 5.44 19.28
C GLU A 106 -1.32 6.56 20.13
N GLU A 107 -1.83 6.73 21.33
CA GLU A 107 -1.22 7.62 22.31
C GLU A 107 0.20 7.14 22.66
N GLY A 108 1.17 8.05 22.61
CA GLY A 108 2.57 7.71 22.86
C GLY A 108 3.26 6.90 21.76
N ALA A 109 2.74 6.93 20.52
CA ALA A 109 3.35 6.24 19.38
C ALA A 109 4.86 6.53 19.27
N ARG A 110 5.64 5.46 19.06
CA ARG A 110 7.11 5.55 18.92
C ARG A 110 7.50 6.27 17.65
N GLN A 111 8.69 6.87 17.63
CA GLN A 111 9.32 7.31 16.39
C GLN A 111 9.51 6.10 15.46
N GLY A 112 9.24 6.27 14.16
CA GLY A 112 9.29 5.21 13.16
C GLY A 112 7.97 4.45 12.98
N THR A 113 6.89 4.85 13.65
CA THR A 113 5.59 4.16 13.59
C THR A 113 4.99 4.18 12.19
N PHE A 114 5.11 5.29 11.42
CA PHE A 114 4.72 5.33 10.01
C PHE A 114 5.57 4.40 9.14
N VAL A 115 6.84 4.25 9.45
CA VAL A 115 7.76 3.32 8.75
C VAL A 115 7.34 1.87 9.02
N ALA A 116 7.10 1.51 10.29
CA ALA A 116 6.59 0.19 10.66
C ALA A 116 5.25 -0.12 9.99
N ARG A 117 4.30 0.83 10.04
CA ARG A 117 3.00 0.69 9.36
C ARG A 117 3.14 0.53 7.85
N ALA A 118 4.04 1.29 7.20
CA ALA A 118 4.30 1.17 5.77
C ALA A 118 4.82 -0.22 5.39
N ALA A 119 5.71 -0.80 6.20
CA ALA A 119 6.20 -2.17 6.01
C ALA A 119 5.07 -3.19 6.15
N ARG A 120 4.25 -3.11 7.21
CA ARG A 120 3.10 -3.99 7.41
C ARG A 120 2.11 -3.89 6.24
N PHE A 121 1.78 -2.68 5.79
CA PHE A 121 0.91 -2.45 4.63
C PHE A 121 1.48 -3.10 3.35
N MET A 122 2.77 -2.93 3.09
CA MET A 122 3.45 -3.50 1.93
C MET A 122 3.49 -5.04 1.98
N LEU A 123 3.64 -5.65 3.17
CA LEU A 123 3.59 -7.11 3.34
C LEU A 123 2.19 -7.65 3.02
N HIS A 124 1.14 -7.04 3.54
CA HIS A 124 -0.24 -7.42 3.23
C HIS A 124 -0.60 -7.24 1.75
N ALA A 125 -0.07 -6.20 1.10
CA ALA A 125 -0.27 -5.96 -0.34
C ALA A 125 0.26 -7.09 -1.22
N GLN A 126 1.23 -7.87 -0.75
CA GLN A 126 1.73 -9.04 -1.47
C GLN A 126 0.74 -10.20 -1.49
N VAL A 127 -0.19 -10.24 -0.54
CA VAL A 127 -1.21 -11.30 -0.43
C VAL A 127 -2.52 -10.89 -1.11
N GLU A 128 -3.06 -9.71 -0.76
CA GLU A 128 -4.35 -9.25 -1.27
C GLU A 128 -4.46 -7.72 -1.22
N ALA A 129 -4.92 -7.11 -2.31
CA ALA A 129 -4.94 -5.66 -2.45
C ALA A 129 -6.31 -5.02 -2.14
N GLY A 130 -7.42 -5.74 -2.32
CA GLY A 130 -8.76 -5.16 -2.14
C GLY A 130 -9.09 -4.85 -0.69
N THR A 131 -8.62 -5.68 0.25
CA THR A 131 -8.79 -5.48 1.70
C THR A 131 -7.97 -4.30 2.24
N LEU A 132 -6.99 -3.80 1.49
CA LEU A 132 -6.25 -2.60 1.84
C LEU A 132 -7.09 -1.33 1.72
N CYS A 133 -8.14 -1.33 0.89
CA CYS A 133 -9.00 -0.16 0.67
C CYS A 133 -9.73 0.28 1.96
N PRO A 134 -10.48 -0.56 2.69
CA PRO A 134 -11.09 -0.16 3.96
C PRO A 134 -10.07 0.28 5.01
N VAL A 135 -8.91 -0.37 5.03
CA VAL A 135 -7.84 -0.08 6.00
C VAL A 135 -7.22 1.29 5.74
N THR A 136 -6.93 1.64 4.49
CA THR A 136 -6.35 2.96 4.16
C THR A 136 -7.34 4.09 4.39
N MET A 137 -8.64 3.89 4.08
CA MET A 137 -9.66 4.90 4.36
C MET A 137 -9.83 5.15 5.86
N THR A 138 -9.89 4.08 6.66
CA THR A 138 -9.97 4.17 8.12
C THR A 138 -8.73 4.85 8.68
N PHE A 139 -7.52 4.46 8.25
CA PHE A 139 -6.26 5.08 8.65
C PHE A 139 -6.25 6.59 8.38
N ALA A 140 -6.67 6.99 7.19
CA ALA A 140 -6.66 8.39 6.78
C ALA A 140 -7.75 9.23 7.46
N ALA A 141 -8.89 8.64 7.80
CA ALA A 141 -10.00 9.31 8.49
C ALA A 141 -9.73 9.51 9.99
N THR A 142 -9.01 8.58 10.62
CA THR A 142 -8.80 8.55 12.08
C THR A 142 -8.28 9.87 12.66
N PRO A 143 -7.21 10.52 12.13
CA PRO A 143 -6.73 11.77 12.74
C PRO A 143 -7.73 12.94 12.65
N LEU A 144 -8.62 12.93 11.67
CA LEU A 144 -9.70 13.90 11.57
C LEU A 144 -10.77 13.61 12.63
N LEU A 145 -11.15 12.35 12.79
CA LEU A 145 -12.16 11.93 13.76
C LEU A 145 -11.68 12.07 15.21
N LEU A 146 -10.40 11.85 15.49
CA LEU A 146 -9.83 12.14 16.83
C LEU A 146 -9.97 13.61 17.24
N GLN A 147 -10.05 14.53 16.27
CA GLN A 147 -10.18 15.98 16.53
C GLN A 147 -11.62 16.46 16.53
N MET A 148 -12.50 15.88 15.74
CA MET A 148 -13.83 16.45 15.48
C MET A 148 -14.94 15.41 15.27
N LEU A 149 -14.82 14.22 15.90
CA LEU A 149 -15.90 13.25 15.89
C LEU A 149 -17.14 13.87 16.55
N PRO A 150 -18.32 13.83 15.91
CA PRO A 150 -19.52 14.44 16.46
C PRO A 150 -19.93 13.83 17.81
N ALA A 151 -20.43 14.66 18.72
CA ALA A 151 -20.73 14.29 20.11
C ALA A 151 -21.57 12.99 20.27
N PRO A 152 -22.60 12.72 19.45
CA PRO A 152 -23.37 11.47 19.56
C PRO A 152 -22.58 10.18 19.33
N PHE A 153 -21.33 10.28 18.85
CA PHE A 153 -20.48 9.15 18.48
C PHE A 153 -19.16 9.10 19.25
N HIS A 154 -19.01 9.83 20.34
CA HIS A 154 -17.75 9.86 21.11
C HIS A 154 -17.37 8.48 21.67
N ASP A 155 -18.31 7.61 21.90
CA ASP A 155 -18.11 6.20 22.28
C ASP A 155 -17.44 5.36 21.17
N TRP A 156 -17.41 5.85 19.91
CA TRP A 156 -16.77 5.18 18.80
C TRP A 156 -15.24 5.29 18.81
N LEU A 157 -14.64 6.19 19.59
CA LEU A 157 -13.19 6.37 19.63
C LEU A 157 -12.45 5.09 20.05
N THR A 158 -12.97 4.38 21.05
CA THR A 158 -12.37 3.12 21.52
C THR A 158 -12.39 2.03 20.44
N PRO A 159 -13.53 1.67 19.83
CA PRO A 159 -13.53 0.66 18.75
C PRO A 159 -12.84 1.14 17.47
N LEU A 160 -12.75 2.43 17.18
CA LEU A 160 -11.99 2.98 16.05
C LEU A 160 -10.47 2.72 16.17
N LEU A 161 -9.94 2.80 17.39
CA LEU A 161 -8.54 2.55 17.71
C LEU A 161 -8.24 1.09 18.11
N SER A 162 -9.25 0.22 18.11
CA SER A 162 -9.10 -1.20 18.45
C SER A 162 -8.30 -1.96 17.39
N ASP A 163 -7.60 -3.02 17.79
CA ASP A 163 -6.95 -3.99 16.91
C ASP A 163 -7.91 -5.11 16.44
N ARG A 164 -9.22 -4.97 16.74
CA ARG A 164 -10.25 -5.95 16.40
C ARG A 164 -10.94 -5.60 15.08
N TYR A 165 -11.26 -6.62 14.33
CA TYR A 165 -12.18 -6.53 13.20
C TYR A 165 -13.54 -7.08 13.63
N ASP A 166 -14.61 -6.36 13.32
CA ASP A 166 -15.98 -6.76 13.64
C ASP A 166 -16.87 -6.59 12.40
N SER A 167 -17.30 -7.74 11.83
CA SER A 167 -18.12 -7.79 10.63
C SER A 167 -19.62 -7.68 10.88
N HIS A 168 -20.06 -7.66 12.15
CA HIS A 168 -21.48 -7.65 12.47
C HIS A 168 -22.15 -6.35 12.01
N LEU A 169 -23.38 -6.49 11.57
CA LEU A 169 -24.23 -5.38 11.18
C LEU A 169 -24.93 -4.81 12.42
N LEU A 170 -24.19 -4.01 13.18
CA LEU A 170 -24.62 -3.41 14.45
C LEU A 170 -24.32 -1.91 14.46
N PRO A 171 -25.01 -1.11 15.30
CA PRO A 171 -24.58 0.25 15.60
C PRO A 171 -23.13 0.30 16.11
N GLY A 172 -22.36 1.29 15.65
CA GLY A 172 -20.91 1.34 15.87
C GLY A 172 -20.48 1.29 17.34
N GLY A 173 -21.21 1.93 18.24
CA GLY A 173 -20.95 1.88 19.69
C GLY A 173 -21.07 0.49 20.32
N GLN A 174 -21.72 -0.48 19.64
CA GLN A 174 -21.86 -1.87 20.07
C GLN A 174 -20.81 -2.80 19.47
N LYS A 175 -19.95 -2.29 18.58
CA LYS A 175 -18.93 -3.06 17.88
C LYS A 175 -17.58 -3.03 18.59
N ARG A 176 -16.76 -4.05 18.35
CA ARG A 176 -15.40 -4.14 18.90
C ARG A 176 -14.34 -3.50 18.03
N GLY A 177 -14.65 -3.18 16.79
CA GLY A 177 -13.79 -2.54 15.82
C GLY A 177 -14.60 -1.89 14.71
N LEU A 178 -14.15 -0.76 14.19
CA LEU A 178 -14.86 0.06 13.22
C LEU A 178 -14.06 0.25 11.94
N LEU A 179 -14.79 0.41 10.84
CA LEU A 179 -14.25 0.83 9.54
C LEU A 179 -14.91 2.15 9.12
N ILE A 180 -14.09 3.07 8.61
CA ILE A 180 -14.54 4.35 8.08
C ILE A 180 -14.27 4.41 6.58
N GLY A 181 -15.31 4.68 5.80
CA GLY A 181 -15.21 4.88 4.36
C GLY A 181 -15.16 6.35 3.94
N MET A 182 -15.06 6.58 2.64
CA MET A 182 -15.08 7.91 2.03
C MET A 182 -15.98 7.93 0.80
N GLY A 183 -16.83 8.97 0.66
CA GLY A 183 -17.74 9.15 -0.46
C GLY A 183 -17.61 10.53 -1.09
N MET A 184 -16.81 10.65 -2.16
CA MET A 184 -16.51 11.93 -2.78
C MET A 184 -17.01 12.04 -4.22
N THR A 185 -16.73 11.01 -5.02
CA THR A 185 -16.98 11.00 -6.47
C THR A 185 -18.47 10.83 -6.76
N GLU A 186 -18.99 11.66 -7.67
CA GLU A 186 -20.33 11.58 -8.24
C GLU A 186 -20.31 11.16 -9.71
N LYS A 187 -21.46 10.94 -10.35
CA LYS A 187 -21.56 10.46 -11.75
C LYS A 187 -20.83 11.36 -12.74
N GLN A 188 -20.81 12.69 -12.50
CA GLN A 188 -20.15 13.67 -13.37
C GLN A 188 -18.62 13.66 -13.25
N GLY A 189 -18.04 13.03 -12.20
CA GLY A 189 -16.59 12.88 -12.02
C GLY A 189 -16.11 13.07 -10.59
N GLY A 190 -14.81 12.75 -10.36
CA GLY A 190 -14.17 12.84 -9.04
C GLY A 190 -12.92 13.74 -9.01
N SER A 191 -12.43 14.20 -10.18
CA SER A 191 -11.27 15.10 -10.23
C SER A 191 -11.65 16.55 -9.89
N ASP A 192 -12.84 16.98 -10.27
CA ASP A 192 -13.43 18.28 -9.92
C ASP A 192 -14.58 18.10 -8.93
N VAL A 193 -14.23 17.91 -7.65
CA VAL A 193 -15.23 17.71 -6.59
C VAL A 193 -16.05 18.95 -6.27
N LEU A 194 -15.63 20.14 -6.73
CA LEU A 194 -16.42 21.37 -6.59
C LEU A 194 -17.74 21.31 -7.37
N SER A 195 -17.77 20.52 -8.43
CA SER A 195 -18.97 20.28 -9.25
C SER A 195 -19.95 19.27 -8.63
N ASN A 196 -19.70 18.76 -7.42
CA ASN A 196 -20.60 17.85 -6.74
C ASN A 196 -21.98 18.49 -6.52
N THR A 197 -23.02 17.68 -6.70
CA THR A 197 -24.44 18.10 -6.64
C THR A 197 -25.21 17.56 -5.43
N THR A 198 -24.67 16.60 -4.69
CA THR A 198 -25.26 16.12 -3.43
C THR A 198 -25.45 17.30 -2.49
N GLN A 199 -26.68 17.49 -1.97
CA GLN A 199 -27.07 18.59 -1.10
C GLN A 199 -27.09 18.15 0.36
N ALA A 200 -26.76 19.07 1.26
CA ALA A 200 -26.89 18.91 2.71
C ALA A 200 -27.65 20.11 3.29
N GLU A 201 -28.77 19.84 3.95
CA GLU A 201 -29.62 20.83 4.59
C GLU A 201 -29.53 20.66 6.10
N ARG A 202 -29.25 21.76 6.83
CA ARG A 202 -29.14 21.74 8.29
C ARG A 202 -30.52 21.58 8.94
N LEU A 203 -30.60 20.65 9.89
CA LEU A 203 -31.80 20.38 10.69
C LEU A 203 -31.76 21.15 12.04
N VAL A 204 -32.90 21.15 12.73
CA VAL A 204 -33.10 21.91 13.99
C VAL A 204 -32.16 21.41 15.10
N ASP A 205 -31.86 20.11 15.12
CA ASP A 205 -30.98 19.46 16.11
C ASP A 205 -29.48 19.62 15.79
N GLY A 206 -29.14 20.33 14.70
CA GLY A 206 -27.76 20.58 14.29
C GLY A 206 -27.18 19.50 13.38
N SER A 207 -27.86 18.37 13.16
CA SER A 207 -27.53 17.41 12.12
C SER A 207 -27.90 17.94 10.72
N TYR A 208 -27.58 17.17 9.68
CA TYR A 208 -27.87 17.54 8.29
C TYR A 208 -28.58 16.41 7.56
N ARG A 209 -29.55 16.77 6.74
CA ARG A 209 -30.23 15.91 5.81
C ARG A 209 -29.50 15.92 4.46
N LEU A 210 -29.05 14.77 3.99
CA LEU A 210 -28.34 14.62 2.73
C LEU A 210 -29.25 13.99 1.68
N VAL A 211 -29.28 14.63 0.48
CA VAL A 211 -29.97 14.13 -0.71
C VAL A 211 -29.01 14.18 -1.90
N GLY A 212 -28.84 13.07 -2.59
CA GLY A 212 -27.95 12.97 -3.74
C GLY A 212 -27.39 11.56 -3.93
N HIS A 213 -26.19 11.46 -4.49
CA HIS A 213 -25.61 10.17 -4.86
C HIS A 213 -24.09 10.18 -4.79
N LYS A 214 -23.49 8.97 -4.71
CA LYS A 214 -22.06 8.75 -4.97
C LYS A 214 -21.86 7.59 -5.96
N TRP A 215 -20.82 7.73 -6.82
CA TRP A 215 -20.59 6.85 -7.95
C TRP A 215 -19.55 5.76 -7.70
N PHE A 216 -18.55 6.03 -6.88
CA PHE A 216 -17.57 5.07 -6.34
C PHE A 216 -17.55 5.19 -4.82
N PHE A 217 -18.52 4.55 -4.18
CA PHE A 217 -18.64 4.50 -2.74
C PHE A 217 -18.05 3.17 -2.27
N SER A 218 -16.74 3.19 -2.03
CA SER A 218 -16.02 1.98 -1.66
C SER A 218 -16.33 1.55 -0.24
N VAL A 219 -16.38 0.21 -0.04
CA VAL A 219 -16.65 -0.40 1.27
C VAL A 219 -17.96 0.11 1.89
N PRO A 220 -19.09 -0.04 1.18
CA PRO A 220 -20.38 0.53 1.63
C PRO A 220 -20.89 -0.06 2.95
N GLN A 221 -20.33 -1.18 3.38
CA GLN A 221 -20.58 -1.81 4.69
C GLN A 221 -19.80 -1.14 5.84
N SER A 222 -18.94 -0.15 5.59
CA SER A 222 -18.26 0.61 6.66
C SER A 222 -19.27 1.20 7.64
N ASP A 223 -18.85 1.37 8.90
CA ASP A 223 -19.71 1.85 9.99
C ASP A 223 -20.13 3.31 9.80
N ALA A 224 -19.25 4.11 9.20
CA ALA A 224 -19.56 5.45 8.72
C ALA A 224 -18.74 5.80 7.46
N HIS A 225 -19.17 6.83 6.77
CA HIS A 225 -18.43 7.42 5.65
C HIS A 225 -18.24 8.92 5.83
N LEU A 226 -17.07 9.42 5.41
CA LEU A 226 -16.84 10.84 5.24
C LEU A 226 -17.31 11.24 3.84
N VAL A 227 -18.34 12.07 3.76
CA VAL A 227 -19.05 12.39 2.52
C VAL A 227 -18.95 13.88 2.22
N LEU A 228 -18.64 14.24 0.97
CA LEU A 228 -18.75 15.62 0.49
C LEU A 228 -20.16 15.92 -0.02
N ALA A 229 -20.75 17.02 0.47
CA ALA A 229 -22.02 17.55 0.00
C ALA A 229 -22.04 19.08 0.05
N GLN A 230 -22.89 19.70 -0.78
CA GLN A 230 -23.09 21.15 -0.82
C GLN A 230 -24.01 21.55 0.33
N ALA A 231 -23.48 22.31 1.28
CA ALA A 231 -24.23 23.02 2.31
C ALA A 231 -24.41 24.50 1.91
N LYS A 232 -25.12 25.27 2.72
CA LYS A 232 -25.33 26.71 2.47
C LYS A 232 -24.01 27.49 2.38
N GLY A 233 -23.00 27.13 3.19
CA GLY A 233 -21.65 27.73 3.18
C GLY A 233 -20.72 27.17 2.11
N GLY A 234 -21.14 26.20 1.28
CA GLY A 234 -20.35 25.58 0.22
C GLY A 234 -20.08 24.09 0.45
N LEU A 235 -19.15 23.54 -0.33
CA LEU A 235 -18.81 22.13 -0.29
C LEU A 235 -18.18 21.75 1.06
N SER A 236 -18.87 20.90 1.82
CA SER A 236 -18.61 20.57 3.21
C SER A 236 -18.38 19.06 3.39
N CYS A 237 -17.73 18.65 4.47
CA CYS A 237 -17.48 17.25 4.81
C CYS A 237 -18.42 16.82 5.93
N PHE A 238 -19.09 15.67 5.72
CA PHE A 238 -20.05 15.13 6.68
C PHE A 238 -19.65 13.74 7.13
N PHE A 239 -19.77 13.48 8.43
CA PHE A 239 -19.76 12.15 9.01
C PHE A 239 -21.16 11.54 8.83
N VAL A 240 -21.27 10.52 8.03
CA VAL A 240 -22.54 9.85 7.68
C VAL A 240 -22.46 8.41 8.18
N PRO A 241 -23.04 8.11 9.37
CA PRO A 241 -23.02 6.78 9.95
C PRO A 241 -24.01 5.86 9.24
N ARG A 242 -23.73 4.55 9.25
CA ARG A 242 -24.64 3.52 8.73
C ARG A 242 -25.86 3.31 9.61
N PHE A 243 -25.70 3.46 10.93
CA PHE A 243 -26.76 3.46 11.92
C PHE A 243 -26.78 4.79 12.66
N LEU A 244 -27.98 5.31 12.87
CA LEU A 244 -28.22 6.52 13.66
C LEU A 244 -28.01 6.26 15.16
N PRO A 245 -27.88 7.29 15.99
CA PRO A 245 -27.69 7.13 17.44
C PRO A 245 -28.84 6.36 18.14
N ASP A 246 -30.06 6.41 17.58
CA ASP A 246 -31.22 5.66 18.06
C ASP A 246 -31.23 4.18 17.62
N GLY A 247 -30.22 3.74 16.89
CA GLY A 247 -30.09 2.37 16.36
C GLY A 247 -30.84 2.11 15.06
N GLN A 248 -31.54 3.10 14.50
CA GLN A 248 -32.16 2.96 13.18
C GLN A 248 -31.13 2.97 12.06
N ARG A 249 -31.42 2.25 10.96
CA ARG A 249 -30.60 2.34 9.75
C ARG A 249 -30.73 3.71 9.12
N ASN A 250 -29.60 4.29 8.76
CA ASN A 250 -29.58 5.52 8.00
C ASN A 250 -30.04 5.28 6.54
N ALA A 251 -30.65 6.29 5.92
CA ALA A 251 -31.25 6.23 4.60
C ALA A 251 -30.21 6.26 3.46
N ILE A 252 -29.21 5.39 3.54
CA ILE A 252 -28.17 5.16 2.51
C ILE A 252 -28.58 3.93 1.72
N ARG A 253 -28.93 4.10 0.43
CA ARG A 253 -29.36 3.02 -0.45
C ARG A 253 -28.22 2.54 -1.31
N LEU A 254 -27.95 1.23 -1.29
CA LEU A 254 -26.94 0.57 -2.11
C LEU A 254 -27.58 0.16 -3.44
N GLU A 255 -27.17 0.78 -4.56
CA GLU A 255 -27.84 0.58 -5.83
C GLU A 255 -27.20 -0.52 -6.70
N ARG A 256 -25.86 -0.53 -6.80
CA ARG A 256 -25.13 -1.51 -7.61
C ARG A 256 -23.67 -1.60 -7.17
N LEU A 257 -23.13 -2.82 -7.12
CA LEU A 257 -21.68 -3.02 -7.07
C LEU A 257 -21.08 -2.92 -8.47
N LYS A 258 -19.91 -2.30 -8.57
CA LYS A 258 -19.16 -2.18 -9.84
C LYS A 258 -18.54 -3.53 -10.21
N ASP A 259 -18.75 -3.98 -11.45
CA ASP A 259 -17.95 -5.03 -12.06
C ASP A 259 -16.63 -4.43 -12.53
N LYS A 260 -15.50 -4.89 -11.95
CA LYS A 260 -14.19 -4.26 -12.10
C LYS A 260 -13.18 -5.22 -12.71
N LEU A 261 -12.17 -4.69 -13.38
CA LEU A 261 -11.03 -5.44 -13.93
C LEU A 261 -10.27 -6.19 -12.82
N GLY A 262 -9.88 -5.47 -11.79
CA GLY A 262 -9.19 -5.93 -10.58
C GLY A 262 -9.86 -5.37 -9.33
N ASN A 263 -9.22 -5.54 -8.16
CA ASN A 263 -9.77 -5.14 -6.87
C ASN A 263 -11.17 -5.77 -6.62
N ARG A 264 -11.31 -7.02 -7.07
CA ARG A 264 -12.62 -7.69 -7.13
C ARG A 264 -13.12 -8.08 -5.74
N SER A 265 -12.22 -8.36 -4.82
CA SER A 265 -12.54 -8.64 -3.41
C SER A 265 -13.16 -7.44 -2.70
N ASN A 266 -12.89 -6.20 -3.15
CA ASN A 266 -13.40 -4.98 -2.57
C ASN A 266 -14.75 -4.58 -3.18
N ALA A 267 -15.74 -4.29 -2.35
CA ALA A 267 -17.02 -3.74 -2.79
C ALA A 267 -16.87 -2.25 -3.13
N SER A 268 -17.17 -1.88 -4.39
CA SER A 268 -17.27 -0.48 -4.83
C SER A 268 -18.70 -0.25 -5.31
N CYS A 269 -19.45 0.59 -4.62
CA CYS A 269 -20.89 0.72 -4.79
C CYS A 269 -21.30 2.05 -5.43
N GLU A 270 -22.42 2.03 -6.13
CA GLU A 270 -23.23 3.22 -6.42
C GLU A 270 -24.23 3.37 -5.29
N VAL A 271 -24.30 4.56 -4.69
CA VAL A 271 -25.21 4.81 -3.58
C VAL A 271 -26.04 6.05 -3.80
N GLU A 272 -27.24 6.07 -3.21
CA GLU A 272 -28.12 7.22 -3.15
C GLU A 272 -28.47 7.54 -1.69
N PHE A 273 -28.48 8.83 -1.38
CA PHE A 273 -28.90 9.37 -0.09
C PHE A 273 -30.35 9.83 -0.21
N HIS A 274 -31.25 9.17 0.48
CA HIS A 274 -32.69 9.47 0.51
C HIS A 274 -33.05 10.08 1.87
N ASP A 275 -32.69 11.34 2.08
CA ASP A 275 -32.78 12.01 3.37
C ASP A 275 -31.86 11.39 4.43
N ALA A 276 -30.67 10.91 4.01
CA ALA A 276 -29.70 10.36 4.94
C ALA A 276 -29.20 11.43 5.92
N ILE A 277 -29.03 11.05 7.20
CA ILE A 277 -28.59 11.97 8.25
C ILE A 277 -27.06 11.92 8.37
N GLY A 278 -26.44 13.11 8.46
CA GLY A 278 -25.02 13.29 8.66
C GLY A 278 -24.72 14.42 9.62
N TRP A 279 -23.50 14.46 10.11
CA TRP A 279 -22.99 15.51 11.01
C TRP A 279 -21.82 16.21 10.34
N LEU A 280 -21.83 17.54 10.37
CA LEU A 280 -20.77 18.36 9.81
C LEU A 280 -19.44 18.11 10.55
N LEU A 281 -18.36 17.96 9.78
CA LEU A 281 -16.98 17.93 10.30
C LEU A 281 -16.32 19.28 10.01
N GLY A 282 -15.97 20.01 11.05
CA GLY A 282 -15.43 21.37 10.96
C GLY A 282 -16.49 22.41 10.59
N GLU A 283 -16.17 23.29 9.63
CA GLU A 283 -17.03 24.38 9.18
C GLU A 283 -17.60 24.12 7.78
N GLU A 284 -18.77 24.69 7.48
CA GLU A 284 -19.30 24.66 6.11
C GLU A 284 -18.32 25.33 5.13
N GLY A 285 -18.17 24.74 3.94
CA GLY A 285 -17.24 25.21 2.90
C GLY A 285 -15.80 24.69 3.06
N GLU A 286 -15.44 24.04 4.15
CA GLU A 286 -14.08 23.51 4.37
C GLU A 286 -13.89 22.05 3.92
N GLY A 287 -14.87 21.44 3.26
CA GLY A 287 -14.85 20.03 2.89
C GLY A 287 -13.59 19.59 2.13
N ILE A 288 -13.11 20.40 1.18
CA ILE A 288 -11.89 20.10 0.41
C ILE A 288 -10.66 20.08 1.32
N ARG A 289 -10.57 20.98 2.29
CA ARG A 289 -9.44 21.04 3.22
C ARG A 289 -9.28 19.75 4.02
N HIS A 290 -10.39 19.19 4.50
CA HIS A 290 -10.40 17.92 5.23
C HIS A 290 -10.01 16.74 4.33
N ILE A 291 -10.60 16.66 3.14
CA ILE A 291 -10.30 15.61 2.16
C ILE A 291 -8.83 15.62 1.72
N LEU A 292 -8.23 16.80 1.51
CA LEU A 292 -6.83 16.91 1.12
C LEU A 292 -5.87 16.40 2.21
N LYS A 293 -6.22 16.56 3.49
CA LYS A 293 -5.44 15.98 4.60
C LYS A 293 -5.43 14.46 4.55
N MET A 294 -6.60 13.85 4.30
CA MET A 294 -6.73 12.40 4.15
C MET A 294 -6.05 11.89 2.88
N GLY A 295 -6.23 12.60 1.75
CA GLY A 295 -5.73 12.20 0.45
C GLY A 295 -4.21 12.06 0.37
N GLY A 296 -3.44 12.74 1.22
CA GLY A 296 -2.00 12.54 1.31
C GLY A 296 -1.64 11.11 1.75
N MET A 297 -2.32 10.59 2.77
CA MET A 297 -2.07 9.25 3.32
C MET A 297 -2.54 8.15 2.37
N THR A 298 -3.74 8.27 1.80
CA THR A 298 -4.27 7.29 0.85
C THR A 298 -3.44 7.22 -0.45
N ARG A 299 -2.90 8.35 -0.92
CA ARG A 299 -1.97 8.41 -2.06
C ARG A 299 -0.65 7.71 -1.77
N PHE A 300 -0.12 7.87 -0.57
CA PHE A 300 1.07 7.14 -0.13
C PHE A 300 0.82 5.64 -0.11
N ASP A 301 -0.32 5.21 0.40
CA ASP A 301 -0.74 3.80 0.41
C ASP A 301 -0.93 3.22 -0.99
N CYS A 302 -1.41 4.00 -1.97
CA CYS A 302 -1.44 3.58 -3.37
C CYS A 302 -0.03 3.23 -3.90
N ALA A 303 0.98 4.03 -3.54
CA ALA A 303 2.37 3.76 -3.93
C ALA A 303 2.91 2.52 -3.21
N LEU A 304 2.69 2.40 -1.90
CA LEU A 304 3.10 1.23 -1.10
C LEU A 304 2.45 -0.07 -1.58
N GLY A 305 1.13 -0.05 -1.83
CA GLY A 305 0.39 -1.21 -2.31
C GLY A 305 0.87 -1.67 -3.69
N SER A 306 1.05 -0.73 -4.62
CA SER A 306 1.61 -1.04 -5.95
C SER A 306 3.01 -1.63 -5.84
N HIS A 307 3.86 -1.06 -5.00
CA HIS A 307 5.22 -1.56 -4.77
C HIS A 307 5.22 -2.96 -4.15
N GLY A 308 4.36 -3.23 -3.15
CA GLY A 308 4.21 -4.56 -2.54
C GLY A 308 3.78 -5.62 -3.55
N MET A 309 2.81 -5.31 -4.43
CA MET A 309 2.39 -6.21 -5.50
C MET A 309 3.49 -6.45 -6.54
N MET A 310 4.27 -5.42 -6.91
CA MET A 310 5.45 -5.57 -7.78
C MET A 310 6.50 -6.47 -7.10
N ARG A 311 6.71 -6.30 -5.80
CA ARG A 311 7.62 -7.18 -5.04
C ARG A 311 7.16 -8.63 -5.07
N ARG A 312 5.86 -8.92 -4.88
CA ARG A 312 5.32 -10.28 -4.99
C ARG A 312 5.53 -10.86 -6.39
N ALA A 313 5.19 -10.10 -7.43
CA ALA A 313 5.39 -10.51 -8.81
C ALA A 313 6.85 -10.87 -9.11
N PHE A 314 7.78 -10.04 -8.64
CA PHE A 314 9.22 -10.29 -8.78
C PHE A 314 9.67 -11.52 -8.00
N SER A 315 9.18 -11.72 -6.77
CA SER A 315 9.50 -12.90 -5.96
C SER A 315 9.07 -14.20 -6.65
N ILE A 316 7.89 -14.22 -7.25
CA ILE A 316 7.39 -15.36 -8.04
C ILE A 316 8.29 -15.59 -9.26
N ALA A 317 8.64 -14.53 -10.00
CA ALA A 317 9.45 -14.62 -11.22
C ALA A 317 10.86 -15.16 -10.94
N ILE A 318 11.54 -14.61 -9.93
CA ILE A 318 12.91 -15.06 -9.59
C ILE A 318 12.92 -16.49 -9.03
N TYR A 319 11.93 -16.86 -8.20
CA TYR A 319 11.78 -18.20 -7.67
C TYR A 319 11.53 -19.22 -8.80
N HIS A 320 10.66 -18.90 -9.75
CA HIS A 320 10.43 -19.70 -10.95
C HIS A 320 11.73 -19.88 -11.76
N ALA A 321 12.48 -18.80 -11.97
CA ALA A 321 13.72 -18.83 -12.75
C ALA A 321 14.82 -19.70 -12.12
N HIS A 322 14.83 -19.87 -10.80
CA HIS A 322 15.74 -20.78 -10.11
C HIS A 322 15.43 -22.25 -10.38
N GLN A 323 14.16 -22.62 -10.53
CA GLN A 323 13.73 -24.01 -10.68
C GLN A 323 13.63 -24.45 -12.14
N ARG A 324 13.20 -23.55 -13.02
CA ARG A 324 12.97 -23.85 -14.44
C ARG A 324 14.26 -24.09 -15.18
N GLN A 325 14.40 -25.26 -15.81
CA GLN A 325 15.55 -25.62 -16.66
C GLN A 325 15.25 -25.28 -18.13
N VAL A 326 16.15 -24.58 -18.80
CA VAL A 326 16.08 -24.27 -20.24
C VAL A 326 17.48 -24.33 -20.86
N PHE A 327 17.60 -24.95 -22.04
CA PHE A 327 18.87 -25.11 -22.74
C PHE A 327 19.99 -25.68 -21.84
N GLY A 328 19.64 -26.68 -21.01
CA GLY A 328 20.59 -27.45 -20.19
C GLY A 328 21.02 -26.80 -18.88
N LYS A 329 20.43 -25.65 -18.45
CA LYS A 329 20.73 -24.99 -17.17
C LYS A 329 19.54 -24.20 -16.63
N PRO A 330 19.52 -23.82 -15.33
CA PRO A 330 18.48 -23.00 -14.75
C PRO A 330 18.24 -21.71 -15.53
N LEU A 331 16.99 -21.30 -15.63
CA LEU A 331 16.61 -20.05 -16.34
C LEU A 331 17.32 -18.83 -15.75
N ILE A 332 17.54 -18.79 -14.43
CA ILE A 332 18.28 -17.72 -13.73
C ILE A 332 19.73 -17.59 -14.19
N GLU A 333 20.33 -18.66 -14.75
CA GLU A 333 21.70 -18.65 -15.25
C GLU A 333 21.81 -18.19 -16.71
N GLN A 334 20.67 -18.03 -17.41
CA GLN A 334 20.67 -17.51 -18.77
C GLN A 334 21.04 -16.01 -18.79
N PRO A 335 22.04 -15.59 -19.59
CA PRO A 335 22.57 -14.22 -19.50
C PRO A 335 21.54 -13.12 -19.71
N MET A 336 20.60 -13.29 -20.66
CA MET A 336 19.53 -12.30 -20.87
C MET A 336 18.54 -12.26 -19.72
N MET A 337 18.17 -13.43 -19.17
CA MET A 337 17.25 -13.50 -18.03
C MET A 337 17.84 -12.84 -16.77
N ARG A 338 19.13 -13.05 -16.52
CA ARG A 338 19.86 -12.34 -15.45
C ARG A 338 19.76 -10.82 -15.59
N GLN A 339 19.89 -10.30 -16.81
CA GLN A 339 19.74 -8.85 -17.06
C GLN A 339 18.31 -8.37 -16.81
N VAL A 340 17.30 -9.14 -17.19
CA VAL A 340 15.87 -8.82 -16.91
C VAL A 340 15.63 -8.77 -15.43
N LEU A 341 15.93 -9.84 -14.70
CA LEU A 341 15.70 -9.94 -13.26
C LEU A 341 16.54 -8.90 -12.49
N GLY A 342 17.78 -8.65 -12.89
CA GLY A 342 18.63 -7.63 -12.29
C GLY A 342 18.07 -6.21 -12.45
N ARG A 343 17.49 -5.88 -13.61
CA ARG A 343 16.81 -4.58 -13.82
C ARG A 343 15.56 -4.44 -12.97
N MET A 344 14.76 -5.50 -12.85
CA MET A 344 13.58 -5.52 -11.99
C MET A 344 13.97 -5.33 -10.52
N ALA A 345 14.99 -6.04 -10.03
CA ALA A 345 15.51 -5.90 -8.67
C ALA A 345 16.00 -4.47 -8.41
N LEU A 346 16.79 -3.92 -9.32
CA LEU A 346 17.35 -2.58 -9.19
C LEU A 346 16.26 -1.49 -9.13
N GLN A 347 15.20 -1.66 -9.91
CA GLN A 347 14.04 -0.76 -9.88
C GLN A 347 13.32 -0.81 -8.53
N LEU A 348 13.09 -2.01 -7.98
CA LEU A 348 12.48 -2.19 -6.66
C LEU A 348 13.33 -1.58 -5.55
N GLU A 349 14.65 -1.81 -5.55
CA GLU A 349 15.54 -1.24 -4.52
C GLU A 349 15.46 0.29 -4.45
N GLY A 350 15.52 0.98 -5.58
CA GLY A 350 15.39 2.44 -5.61
C GLY A 350 14.03 2.93 -5.11
N GLN A 351 12.95 2.23 -5.48
CA GLN A 351 11.60 2.55 -5.01
C GLN A 351 11.46 2.30 -3.50
N THR A 352 11.93 1.16 -2.98
CA THR A 352 11.94 0.85 -1.54
C THR A 352 12.67 1.95 -0.77
N ALA A 353 13.86 2.34 -1.22
CA ALA A 353 14.67 3.35 -0.56
C ALA A 353 13.93 4.69 -0.44
N LEU A 354 13.25 5.15 -1.51
CA LEU A 354 12.48 6.39 -1.48
C LEU A 354 11.19 6.27 -0.68
N LEU A 355 10.43 5.18 -0.83
CA LEU A 355 9.15 5.02 -0.14
C LEU A 355 9.33 4.98 1.38
N PHE A 356 10.38 4.34 1.88
CA PHE A 356 10.65 4.29 3.31
C PHE A 356 11.25 5.61 3.83
N ARG A 357 12.05 6.32 3.03
CA ARG A 357 12.40 7.71 3.33
C ARG A 357 11.16 8.62 3.42
N LEU A 358 10.18 8.39 2.55
CA LEU A 358 8.90 9.11 2.57
C LEU A 358 8.05 8.73 3.80
N ALA A 359 8.04 7.46 4.21
CA ALA A 359 7.40 7.01 5.45
C ALA A 359 7.99 7.74 6.68
N ARG A 360 9.33 7.91 6.75
CA ARG A 360 9.98 8.73 7.79
C ARG A 360 9.54 10.19 7.74
N ALA A 361 9.37 10.76 6.55
CA ALA A 361 8.90 12.14 6.42
C ALA A 361 7.46 12.30 6.96
N TRP A 362 6.59 11.32 6.72
CA TRP A 362 5.26 11.26 7.32
C TRP A 362 5.30 11.11 8.85
N ASP A 363 6.22 10.30 9.36
CA ASP A 363 6.43 10.11 10.80
C ASP A 363 6.86 11.41 11.49
N ARG A 364 7.73 12.17 10.84
CA ARG A 364 8.31 13.42 11.35
C ARG A 364 7.66 14.69 10.81
N ARG A 365 6.42 14.62 10.34
CA ARG A 365 5.72 15.74 9.69
C ARG A 365 5.50 16.99 10.56
N ALA A 366 5.79 16.92 11.86
CA ALA A 366 5.85 18.10 12.73
C ALA A 366 7.06 18.99 12.41
N ASP A 367 8.14 18.43 11.85
CA ASP A 367 9.27 19.17 11.29
C ASP A 367 8.88 19.78 9.93
N ALA A 368 9.16 21.06 9.72
CA ALA A 368 8.76 21.79 8.54
C ALA A 368 9.40 21.24 7.23
N LYS A 369 10.67 20.80 7.28
CA LYS A 369 11.36 20.23 6.11
C LYS A 369 10.80 18.85 5.77
N GLU A 370 10.54 18.01 6.77
CA GLU A 370 9.93 16.71 6.58
C GLU A 370 8.49 16.83 6.06
N ALA A 371 7.72 17.81 6.56
CA ALA A 371 6.39 18.12 6.04
C ALA A 371 6.42 18.52 4.55
N LEU A 372 7.38 19.35 4.13
CA LEU A 372 7.57 19.71 2.72
C LEU A 372 7.98 18.49 1.88
N TRP A 373 8.85 17.64 2.43
CA TRP A 373 9.26 16.38 1.80
C TRP A 373 8.05 15.45 1.55
N ALA A 374 7.26 15.20 2.60
CA ALA A 374 6.04 14.39 2.49
C ALA A 374 5.06 15.00 1.49
N ARG A 375 4.87 16.32 1.52
CA ARG A 375 3.92 17.03 0.66
C ARG A 375 4.29 16.95 -0.82
N LEU A 376 5.57 17.02 -1.16
CA LEU A 376 6.06 16.98 -2.55
C LEU A 376 6.18 15.54 -3.08
N PHE A 377 6.82 14.65 -2.30
CA PHE A 377 7.18 13.32 -2.79
C PHE A 377 6.01 12.32 -2.73
N THR A 378 4.96 12.58 -1.95
CA THR A 378 3.77 11.70 -1.97
C THR A 378 3.10 11.63 -3.34
N PRO A 379 2.68 12.74 -3.98
CA PRO A 379 2.09 12.68 -5.31
C PRO A 379 3.09 12.21 -6.38
N ALA A 380 4.39 12.55 -6.24
CA ALA A 380 5.42 12.09 -7.16
C ALA A 380 5.64 10.58 -7.10
N ALA A 381 5.66 9.99 -5.91
CA ALA A 381 5.75 8.55 -5.69
C ALA A 381 4.50 7.83 -6.20
N LYS A 382 3.30 8.34 -5.86
CA LYS A 382 2.04 7.77 -6.33
C LYS A 382 1.98 7.75 -7.87
N PHE A 383 2.32 8.84 -8.52
CA PHE A 383 2.39 8.91 -9.98
C PHE A 383 3.37 7.87 -10.54
N SER A 384 4.61 7.88 -10.08
CA SER A 384 5.70 7.13 -10.70
C SER A 384 5.59 5.63 -10.43
N VAL A 385 5.36 5.22 -9.17
CA VAL A 385 5.28 3.79 -8.78
C VAL A 385 4.06 3.13 -9.40
N CYS A 386 2.87 3.76 -9.32
CA CYS A 386 1.66 3.15 -9.88
C CYS A 386 1.71 3.05 -11.42
N LYS A 387 2.42 3.97 -12.11
CA LYS A 387 2.55 3.91 -13.58
C LYS A 387 3.44 2.77 -14.06
N VAL A 388 4.49 2.43 -13.35
CA VAL A 388 5.39 1.35 -13.76
C VAL A 388 4.93 -0.04 -13.32
N GLY A 389 3.90 -0.13 -12.48
CA GLY A 389 3.40 -1.41 -11.96
C GLY A 389 2.92 -2.37 -13.05
N MET A 390 2.13 -1.89 -14.03
CA MET A 390 1.64 -2.73 -15.12
C MET A 390 2.76 -3.35 -15.97
N PRO A 391 3.68 -2.59 -16.59
CA PRO A 391 4.77 -3.17 -17.35
C PRO A 391 5.69 -4.05 -16.50
N PHE A 392 5.87 -3.73 -15.21
CA PHE A 392 6.66 -4.54 -14.31
C PHE A 392 6.06 -5.94 -14.07
N VAL A 393 4.75 -6.02 -13.81
CA VAL A 393 4.07 -7.32 -13.62
C VAL A 393 3.98 -8.08 -14.94
N ALA A 394 3.79 -7.40 -16.09
CA ALA A 394 3.85 -8.01 -17.40
C ALA A 394 5.20 -8.68 -17.67
N GLU A 395 6.32 -8.02 -17.33
CA GLU A 395 7.66 -8.62 -17.43
C GLU A 395 7.79 -9.87 -16.53
N ALA A 396 7.25 -9.85 -15.32
CA ALA A 396 7.22 -11.03 -14.45
C ALA A 396 6.41 -12.18 -15.05
N MET A 397 5.28 -11.88 -15.73
CA MET A 397 4.51 -12.89 -16.46
C MET A 397 5.32 -13.51 -17.60
N GLU A 398 6.08 -12.71 -18.36
CA GLU A 398 6.96 -13.21 -19.42
C GLU A 398 8.06 -14.14 -18.89
N VAL A 399 8.61 -13.87 -17.71
CA VAL A 399 9.60 -14.77 -17.06
C VAL A 399 9.03 -16.18 -16.82
N LEU A 400 7.74 -16.28 -16.46
CA LEU A 400 7.08 -17.58 -16.26
C LEU A 400 6.68 -18.24 -17.59
N GLY A 401 6.55 -17.48 -18.66
CA GLY A 401 6.00 -17.95 -19.93
C GLY A 401 4.49 -18.19 -19.85
N GLY A 402 3.96 -19.18 -20.55
CA GLY A 402 2.52 -19.41 -20.66
C GLY A 402 1.78 -19.54 -19.33
N ILE A 403 2.38 -20.18 -18.32
CA ILE A 403 1.76 -20.31 -16.99
C ILE A 403 1.61 -18.96 -16.28
N GLY A 404 2.47 -17.98 -16.55
CA GLY A 404 2.35 -16.62 -16.03
C GLY A 404 1.09 -15.89 -16.51
N TYR A 405 0.49 -16.33 -17.60
CA TYR A 405 -0.74 -15.78 -18.17
C TYR A 405 -2.02 -16.53 -17.76
N CYS A 406 -1.87 -17.68 -17.09
CA CYS A 406 -2.97 -18.52 -16.64
C CYS A 406 -3.38 -18.16 -15.21
N GLU A 407 -4.68 -18.27 -14.89
CA GLU A 407 -5.26 -17.95 -13.57
C GLU A 407 -4.80 -18.89 -12.44
N GLU A 408 -4.11 -19.98 -12.75
CA GLU A 408 -3.41 -20.85 -11.79
C GLU A 408 -2.19 -20.14 -11.17
N SER A 409 -1.67 -19.11 -11.84
CA SER A 409 -0.65 -18.20 -11.31
C SER A 409 -1.30 -16.99 -10.64
N GLU A 410 -0.60 -16.41 -9.64
CA GLU A 410 -1.04 -15.15 -9.01
C GLU A 410 -0.88 -13.93 -9.94
N LEU A 411 -0.01 -14.03 -10.97
CA LEU A 411 0.39 -12.88 -11.79
C LEU A 411 -0.77 -12.23 -12.57
N PRO A 412 -1.74 -12.96 -13.16
CA PRO A 412 -2.90 -12.33 -13.80
C PRO A 412 -3.72 -11.48 -12.82
N ARG A 413 -3.92 -11.94 -11.60
CA ARG A 413 -4.57 -11.17 -10.55
C ARG A 413 -3.78 -9.91 -10.19
N LEU A 414 -2.48 -10.02 -9.95
CA LEU A 414 -1.60 -8.88 -9.67
C LEU A 414 -1.59 -7.87 -10.83
N TYR A 415 -1.57 -8.34 -12.08
CA TYR A 415 -1.63 -7.47 -13.25
C TYR A 415 -2.94 -6.67 -13.31
N ARG A 416 -4.08 -7.32 -13.05
CA ARG A 416 -5.39 -6.65 -13.04
C ARG A 416 -5.55 -5.63 -11.92
N GLU A 417 -4.82 -5.78 -10.81
CA GLU A 417 -4.81 -4.81 -9.70
C GLU A 417 -4.09 -3.51 -10.03
N MET A 418 -3.01 -3.57 -10.83
CA MET A 418 -2.12 -2.43 -11.05
C MET A 418 -2.81 -1.16 -11.56
N PRO A 419 -3.73 -1.19 -12.54
CA PRO A 419 -4.30 0.02 -13.13
C PRO A 419 -5.04 0.90 -12.13
N VAL A 420 -5.77 0.33 -11.16
CA VAL A 420 -6.64 1.08 -10.25
C VAL A 420 -5.86 2.09 -9.42
N ASN A 421 -4.65 1.73 -8.97
CA ASN A 421 -3.80 2.63 -8.18
C ASN A 421 -3.29 3.85 -8.96
N SER A 422 -3.30 3.80 -10.30
CA SER A 422 -3.03 4.97 -11.15
C SER A 422 -4.26 5.87 -11.35
N ILE A 423 -5.46 5.40 -10.98
CA ILE A 423 -6.75 6.05 -11.28
C ILE A 423 -7.33 6.72 -10.04
N TRP A 424 -7.61 5.94 -8.99
CA TRP A 424 -8.23 6.46 -7.77
C TRP A 424 -7.29 7.37 -6.95
N GLU A 425 -7.82 8.10 -5.97
CA GLU A 425 -7.07 9.07 -5.12
C GLU A 425 -6.38 10.18 -5.93
N GLY A 426 -6.90 10.42 -7.13
CA GLY A 426 -6.35 11.33 -8.12
C GLY A 426 -5.55 10.60 -9.20
N SER A 427 -5.96 10.78 -10.45
CA SER A 427 -5.26 10.19 -11.61
C SER A 427 -3.85 10.74 -11.79
N GLY A 428 -3.08 10.12 -12.70
CA GLY A 428 -1.70 10.54 -12.94
C GLY A 428 -1.52 12.03 -13.24
N ASN A 429 -2.42 12.64 -14.04
CA ASN A 429 -2.35 14.08 -14.30
C ASN A 429 -2.65 14.91 -13.05
N ILE A 430 -3.63 14.49 -12.23
CA ILE A 430 -3.94 15.17 -10.97
C ILE A 430 -2.74 15.14 -10.02
N MET A 431 -2.00 14.03 -9.97
CA MET A 431 -0.75 13.96 -9.19
C MET A 431 0.31 14.95 -9.70
N CYS A 432 0.47 15.04 -11.01
CA CYS A 432 1.44 15.99 -11.62
C CYS A 432 1.02 17.45 -11.38
N LEU A 433 -0.27 17.77 -11.49
CA LEU A 433 -0.78 19.10 -11.16
C LEU A 433 -0.60 19.44 -9.67
N ASP A 434 -0.74 18.43 -8.80
CA ASP A 434 -0.50 18.63 -7.37
C ASP A 434 0.99 18.90 -7.07
N VAL A 435 1.93 18.18 -7.72
CA VAL A 435 3.37 18.47 -7.67
C VAL A 435 3.66 19.90 -8.12
N LEU A 436 3.12 20.33 -9.27
CA LEU A 436 3.30 21.70 -9.76
C LEU A 436 2.75 22.74 -8.79
N ARG A 437 1.59 22.48 -8.19
CA ARG A 437 1.01 23.36 -7.16
C ARG A 437 1.91 23.49 -5.94
N VAL A 438 2.53 22.40 -5.48
CA VAL A 438 3.50 22.42 -4.38
C VAL A 438 4.71 23.29 -4.74
N LEU A 439 5.31 23.04 -5.91
CA LEU A 439 6.46 23.79 -6.39
C LEU A 439 6.19 25.30 -6.54
N THR A 440 4.95 25.69 -6.86
CA THR A 440 4.59 27.10 -7.07
C THR A 440 4.09 27.82 -5.82
N LYS A 441 3.52 27.07 -4.83
CA LYS A 441 2.80 27.70 -3.71
C LYS A 441 3.43 27.47 -2.33
N GLN A 442 4.36 26.50 -2.20
CA GLN A 442 4.94 26.16 -0.89
C GLN A 442 6.27 26.93 -0.67
N PRO A 443 6.33 27.84 0.33
CA PRO A 443 7.58 28.48 0.70
C PRO A 443 8.63 27.45 1.14
N GLY A 444 9.89 27.67 0.83
CA GLY A 444 11.02 26.82 1.24
C GLY A 444 11.19 25.52 0.44
N ILE A 445 10.30 25.24 -0.55
CA ILE A 445 10.35 23.97 -1.31
C ILE A 445 11.64 23.84 -2.13
N TYR A 446 12.13 24.93 -2.72
CA TYR A 446 13.37 24.93 -3.51
C TYR A 446 14.61 24.80 -2.63
N ASP A 447 14.61 25.40 -1.43
CA ASP A 447 15.70 25.28 -0.46
C ASP A 447 15.81 23.82 0.01
N MET A 448 14.68 23.21 0.39
CA MET A 448 14.63 21.80 0.77
C MET A 448 15.15 20.88 -0.35
N LEU A 449 14.74 21.11 -1.61
CA LEU A 449 15.21 20.33 -2.76
C LEU A 449 16.71 20.53 -3.01
N SER A 450 17.18 21.79 -2.92
CA SER A 450 18.60 22.12 -3.11
C SER A 450 19.49 21.44 -2.07
N GLU A 451 19.09 21.45 -0.80
CA GLU A 451 19.78 20.74 0.28
C GLU A 451 19.79 19.22 0.03
N ALA A 452 18.63 18.63 -0.27
CA ALA A 452 18.50 17.19 -0.48
C ALA A 452 19.36 16.68 -1.65
N PHE A 453 19.49 17.47 -2.72
CA PHE A 453 20.31 17.11 -3.89
C PHE A 453 21.79 17.42 -3.71
N ALA A 454 22.13 18.40 -2.87
CA ALA A 454 23.51 18.75 -2.58
C ALA A 454 24.25 17.66 -1.79
N GLU A 455 23.56 16.87 -0.97
CA GLU A 455 24.14 15.81 -0.14
C GLU A 455 24.90 14.74 -0.94
N VAL A 456 24.49 14.47 -2.18
CA VAL A 456 25.10 13.45 -3.06
C VAL A 456 25.71 14.04 -4.33
N LYS A 457 25.83 15.35 -4.39
CA LYS A 457 26.41 16.07 -5.54
C LYS A 457 27.84 15.60 -5.79
N GLY A 458 28.16 15.33 -7.05
CA GLY A 458 29.49 14.88 -7.48
C GLY A 458 29.74 13.38 -7.34
N GLN A 459 28.82 12.62 -6.75
CA GLN A 459 28.97 11.18 -6.60
C GLN A 459 28.65 10.41 -7.89
N ASP A 460 27.76 10.95 -8.75
CA ASP A 460 27.43 10.34 -10.04
C ASP A 460 27.09 11.39 -11.10
N ARG A 461 27.68 11.23 -12.29
CA ARG A 461 27.52 12.17 -13.42
C ARG A 461 26.09 12.20 -14.00
N HIS A 462 25.37 11.06 -13.98
CA HIS A 462 24.01 10.97 -14.51
C HIS A 462 23.04 11.67 -13.56
N TYR A 463 23.26 11.49 -12.25
CA TYR A 463 22.53 12.18 -11.21
C TYR A 463 22.70 13.71 -11.34
N ASP A 464 23.93 14.20 -11.35
CA ASP A 464 24.23 15.64 -11.46
C ASP A 464 23.67 16.25 -12.76
N ARG A 465 23.69 15.49 -13.87
CA ARG A 465 23.09 15.93 -15.13
C ARG A 465 21.58 16.10 -14.99
N MET A 466 20.89 15.12 -14.40
CA MET A 466 19.44 15.20 -14.21
C MET A 466 19.05 16.31 -13.25
N VAL A 467 19.81 16.56 -12.18
CA VAL A 467 19.59 17.72 -11.29
C VAL A 467 19.63 19.03 -12.09
N ARG A 468 20.66 19.22 -12.95
CA ARG A 468 20.74 20.42 -13.80
C ARG A 468 19.55 20.53 -14.77
N GLN A 469 19.11 19.43 -15.37
CA GLN A 469 17.94 19.41 -16.26
C GLN A 469 16.66 19.79 -15.51
N LEU A 470 16.45 19.24 -14.32
CA LEU A 470 15.31 19.59 -13.47
C LEU A 470 15.34 21.07 -13.09
N GLN A 471 16.50 21.59 -12.61
CA GLN A 471 16.67 23.00 -12.27
C GLN A 471 16.35 23.94 -13.45
N GLN A 472 16.74 23.56 -14.68
CA GLN A 472 16.41 24.32 -15.88
C GLN A 472 14.89 24.34 -16.15
N ARG A 473 14.18 23.20 -16.01
CA ARG A 473 12.72 23.12 -16.15
C ARG A 473 11.98 23.90 -15.07
N LEU A 474 12.49 23.90 -13.85
CA LEU A 474 11.89 24.62 -12.71
C LEU A 474 12.01 26.15 -12.81
N ARG A 475 12.84 26.70 -13.71
CA ARG A 475 12.86 28.14 -13.98
C ARG A 475 11.57 28.66 -14.61
N LYS A 476 10.87 27.80 -15.38
CA LYS A 476 9.57 28.12 -16.00
C LYS A 476 8.69 26.87 -16.04
N PRO A 477 8.17 26.44 -14.87
CA PRO A 477 7.32 25.26 -14.81
C PRO A 477 6.02 25.52 -15.55
N SER A 478 5.53 24.50 -16.30
CA SER A 478 4.26 24.55 -17.01
C SER A 478 3.54 23.22 -16.88
N GLU A 479 2.24 23.20 -17.07
CA GLU A 479 1.44 21.96 -17.04
C GLU A 479 1.91 20.95 -18.10
N ALA A 480 2.34 21.42 -19.27
CA ALA A 480 2.88 20.56 -20.33
C ALA A 480 4.10 19.76 -19.88
N LEU A 481 4.93 20.32 -18.98
CA LEU A 481 6.12 19.67 -18.41
C LEU A 481 5.80 18.91 -17.12
N GLY A 482 4.57 18.94 -16.63
CA GLY A 482 4.19 18.41 -15.32
C GLY A 482 4.56 16.94 -15.11
N ARG A 483 4.35 16.08 -16.09
CA ARG A 483 4.73 14.65 -16.01
C ARG A 483 6.23 14.45 -15.96
N GLU A 484 7.00 15.18 -16.79
CA GLU A 484 8.45 15.08 -16.81
C GLU A 484 9.07 15.57 -15.50
N ILE A 485 8.62 16.73 -14.99
CA ILE A 485 9.07 17.28 -13.71
C ILE A 485 8.77 16.28 -12.58
N THR A 486 7.57 15.73 -12.53
CA THR A 486 7.15 14.77 -11.50
C THR A 486 8.01 13.51 -11.53
N GLN A 487 8.25 12.97 -12.73
CA GLN A 487 9.08 11.77 -12.88
C GLN A 487 10.54 12.04 -12.51
N GLN A 488 11.10 13.18 -12.93
CA GLN A 488 12.47 13.55 -12.58
C GLN A 488 12.66 13.75 -11.08
N LEU A 489 11.71 14.40 -10.40
CA LEU A 489 11.74 14.54 -8.94
C LEU A 489 11.76 13.17 -8.26
N PHE A 490 10.87 12.27 -8.68
CA PHE A 490 10.83 10.92 -8.14
C PHE A 490 12.15 10.17 -8.35
N LEU A 491 12.67 10.17 -9.57
CA LEU A 491 13.93 9.50 -9.90
C LEU A 491 15.12 10.10 -9.14
N LEU A 492 15.19 11.42 -9.01
CA LEU A 492 16.25 12.08 -8.21
C LEU A 492 16.10 11.74 -6.73
N GLY A 493 14.86 11.65 -6.21
CA GLY A 493 14.62 11.18 -4.86
C GLY A 493 15.13 9.76 -4.63
N CYS A 494 14.82 8.81 -5.54
CA CYS A 494 15.36 7.45 -5.50
C CYS A 494 16.89 7.45 -5.60
N GLY A 495 17.45 8.16 -6.59
CA GLY A 495 18.89 8.22 -6.83
C GLY A 495 19.69 8.77 -5.63
N ALA A 496 19.16 9.79 -4.96
CA ALA A 496 19.79 10.31 -3.73
C ALA A 496 19.85 9.23 -2.63
N GLN A 497 18.78 8.46 -2.44
CA GLN A 497 18.78 7.38 -1.45
C GLN A 497 19.73 6.25 -1.85
N MET A 498 19.75 5.87 -3.14
CA MET A 498 20.66 4.85 -3.65
C MET A 498 22.13 5.25 -3.47
N LEU A 499 22.50 6.47 -3.83
CA LEU A 499 23.86 6.99 -3.67
C LEU A 499 24.31 7.08 -2.20
N ARG A 500 23.38 7.31 -1.29
CA ARG A 500 23.67 7.40 0.16
C ARG A 500 23.83 6.04 0.83
N TYR A 501 23.05 5.04 0.42
CA TYR A 501 22.86 3.84 1.24
C TYR A 501 23.17 2.52 0.53
N SER A 502 23.17 2.48 -0.80
CA SER A 502 23.54 1.27 -1.55
C SER A 502 25.07 1.16 -1.72
N SER A 503 25.53 -0.05 -2.07
CA SER A 503 26.93 -0.21 -2.46
C SER A 503 27.23 0.64 -3.71
N PRO A 504 28.43 1.23 -3.82
CA PRO A 504 28.76 2.11 -4.95
C PRO A 504 28.50 1.48 -6.34
N PRO A 505 28.82 0.20 -6.62
CA PRO A 505 28.50 -0.41 -7.92
C PRO A 505 26.99 -0.46 -8.20
N VAL A 506 26.16 -0.78 -7.19
CA VAL A 506 24.69 -0.84 -7.33
C VAL A 506 24.12 0.56 -7.51
N ALA A 507 24.55 1.54 -6.74
CA ALA A 507 24.11 2.93 -6.87
C ALA A 507 24.45 3.53 -8.24
N GLN A 508 25.66 3.31 -8.73
CA GLN A 508 26.09 3.76 -10.07
C GLN A 508 25.29 3.08 -11.19
N ALA A 509 25.07 1.77 -11.08
CA ALA A 509 24.24 1.02 -12.02
C ALA A 509 22.80 1.55 -12.04
N TRP A 510 22.24 1.86 -10.87
CA TRP A 510 20.91 2.45 -10.74
C TRP A 510 20.84 3.82 -11.43
N CYS A 511 21.78 4.73 -11.13
CA CYS A 511 21.83 6.05 -11.75
C CYS A 511 22.00 5.97 -13.27
N GLN A 512 22.86 5.08 -13.74
CA GLN A 512 23.04 4.90 -15.18
C GLN A 512 21.79 4.33 -15.84
N MET A 513 21.12 3.33 -15.25
CA MET A 513 19.94 2.69 -15.82
C MET A 513 18.73 3.62 -15.83
N MET A 514 18.48 4.31 -14.71
CA MET A 514 17.24 5.05 -14.50
C MET A 514 17.33 6.53 -14.93
N LEU A 515 18.54 7.11 -14.97
CA LEU A 515 18.74 8.54 -15.24
C LEU A 515 19.40 8.80 -16.61
N ASP A 516 19.90 7.77 -17.31
CA ASP A 516 20.41 7.94 -18.67
C ASP A 516 19.32 7.65 -19.70
N THR A 517 18.91 8.69 -20.42
CA THR A 517 17.86 8.61 -21.45
C THR A 517 18.31 7.89 -22.73
N ARG A 518 19.59 7.55 -22.85
CA ARG A 518 20.14 6.92 -24.06
C ARG A 518 19.90 5.41 -24.15
N GLY A 519 19.40 4.79 -23.06
CA GLY A 519 19.05 3.36 -23.01
C GLY A 519 20.26 2.40 -23.08
N GLY A 520 20.01 1.11 -22.86
CA GLY A 520 20.97 0.06 -23.23
C GLY A 520 22.03 -0.31 -22.20
N LEU A 521 21.84 0.00 -20.90
CA LEU A 521 22.77 -0.48 -19.88
C LEU A 521 22.76 -2.01 -19.76
N ARG A 522 23.93 -2.61 -19.82
CA ARG A 522 24.19 -3.98 -19.37
C ARG A 522 24.74 -3.94 -17.95
N LEU A 523 24.05 -4.60 -17.02
CA LEU A 523 24.52 -4.75 -15.64
C LEU A 523 25.74 -5.68 -15.60
N SER A 524 26.75 -5.34 -14.80
CA SER A 524 27.92 -6.20 -14.58
C SER A 524 27.53 -7.44 -13.75
N GLU A 525 28.32 -8.52 -13.87
CA GLU A 525 28.08 -9.74 -13.08
C GLU A 525 28.13 -9.47 -11.56
N GLN A 526 29.01 -8.59 -11.10
CA GLN A 526 29.07 -8.20 -9.69
C GLN A 526 27.74 -7.57 -9.24
N VAL A 527 27.20 -6.61 -9.99
CA VAL A 527 25.92 -5.95 -9.66
C VAL A 527 24.77 -6.94 -9.71
N LEU A 528 24.74 -7.83 -10.72
CA LEU A 528 23.73 -8.87 -10.82
C LEU A 528 23.76 -9.83 -9.61
N ASN A 529 24.93 -10.27 -9.20
CA ASN A 529 25.09 -11.16 -8.05
C ASN A 529 24.60 -10.46 -6.76
N ASP A 530 25.01 -9.21 -6.53
CA ASP A 530 24.57 -8.46 -5.35
C ASP A 530 23.04 -8.29 -5.32
N LEU A 531 22.42 -7.90 -6.42
CA LEU A 531 20.97 -7.67 -6.50
C LEU A 531 20.16 -8.96 -6.35
N LEU A 532 20.54 -10.01 -7.07
CA LEU A 532 19.80 -11.28 -7.05
C LEU A 532 19.94 -11.99 -5.70
N LEU A 533 21.11 -11.91 -5.04
CA LEU A 533 21.30 -12.43 -3.69
C LEU A 533 20.41 -11.71 -2.67
N ARG A 534 20.37 -10.38 -2.71
CA ARG A 534 19.54 -9.57 -1.81
C ARG A 534 18.04 -9.83 -2.01
N ALA A 535 17.64 -10.08 -3.25
CA ALA A 535 16.26 -10.37 -3.61
C ALA A 535 15.78 -11.78 -3.21
N THR A 536 16.68 -12.68 -2.89
CA THR A 536 16.41 -14.09 -2.57
C THR A 536 16.80 -14.49 -1.14
N GLY A 537 17.20 -13.56 -0.30
CA GLY A 537 17.84 -13.76 1.00
C GLY A 537 17.17 -14.72 1.99
N GLY A 538 15.95 -15.17 1.73
CA GLY A 538 15.25 -16.16 2.53
C GLY A 538 14.93 -17.48 1.84
N TYR A 539 15.25 -17.64 0.53
CA TYR A 539 14.89 -18.87 -0.20
C TYR A 539 15.85 -20.04 0.06
N GLY A 540 17.02 -19.78 0.64
CA GLY A 540 18.04 -20.80 0.88
C GLY A 540 17.59 -21.96 1.78
N ASN A 541 16.60 -21.77 2.64
CA ASN A 541 16.06 -22.83 3.51
C ASN A 541 14.95 -23.67 2.84
N ASN A 542 14.45 -23.28 1.67
CA ASN A 542 13.36 -23.96 0.96
C ASN A 542 13.80 -24.58 -0.40
N LEU A 543 15.07 -24.43 -0.76
CA LEU A 543 15.65 -25.19 -1.87
C LEU A 543 16.07 -26.56 -1.34
N PRO A 544 15.86 -27.67 -2.10
CA PRO A 544 16.10 -29.03 -1.62
C PRO A 544 17.54 -29.37 -1.21
N ASP A 545 18.52 -28.52 -1.46
CA ASP A 545 19.90 -28.70 -1.02
C ASP A 545 20.58 -27.36 -0.72
N GLY A 546 20.87 -27.06 0.56
CA GLY A 546 21.99 -26.20 0.93
C GLY A 546 21.81 -25.01 1.86
N ASP A 547 22.69 -24.92 2.76
CA ASP A 547 23.07 -23.96 3.81
C ASP A 547 23.14 -22.45 3.42
N ALA A 548 22.06 -21.80 3.02
CA ALA A 548 22.10 -20.38 2.66
C ALA A 548 21.58 -19.41 3.76
N GLY A 549 20.87 -19.91 4.79
CA GLY A 549 20.33 -19.08 5.87
C GLY A 549 21.37 -18.47 6.81
N ALA A 550 22.50 -19.14 7.01
CA ALA A 550 23.59 -18.65 7.88
C ALA A 550 24.37 -17.47 7.27
N SER A 551 24.42 -17.35 5.94
CA SER A 551 25.21 -16.33 5.25
C SER A 551 24.54 -14.94 5.26
N TYR A 552 23.19 -14.85 5.31
CA TYR A 552 22.49 -13.55 5.30
C TYR A 552 22.51 -12.87 6.67
N HIS A 553 22.36 -13.62 7.77
CA HIS A 553 22.52 -13.07 9.12
C HIS A 553 23.93 -12.51 9.34
N ALA A 554 24.96 -13.20 8.85
CA ALA A 554 26.34 -12.74 8.90
C ALA A 554 26.56 -11.48 8.02
N TYR A 555 25.92 -11.41 6.85
CA TYR A 555 26.00 -10.26 5.94
C TYR A 555 25.24 -9.04 6.50
N ALA A 556 24.04 -9.21 7.05
CA ALA A 556 23.26 -8.15 7.69
C ALA A 556 23.99 -7.61 8.94
N GLN A 557 24.57 -8.46 9.77
CA GLN A 557 25.38 -8.06 10.92
C GLN A 557 26.65 -7.31 10.52
N SER A 558 27.36 -7.73 9.46
CA SER A 558 28.58 -7.06 9.00
C SER A 558 28.35 -5.65 8.46
N ARG A 559 27.11 -5.30 8.08
CA ARG A 559 26.74 -3.96 7.63
C ARG A 559 26.11 -3.09 8.71
N SER A 560 25.42 -3.67 9.72
CA SER A 560 24.92 -2.91 10.87
C SER A 560 26.06 -2.22 11.64
N ASP A 561 27.25 -2.82 11.66
CA ASP A 561 28.43 -2.25 12.31
C ASP A 561 29.01 -1.01 11.59
N LYS A 562 28.62 -0.76 10.33
CA LYS A 562 29.05 0.42 9.57
C LYS A 562 28.13 1.64 9.69
N PHE A 563 26.97 1.49 10.36
CA PHE A 563 25.94 2.55 10.46
C PHE A 563 25.69 3.03 11.90
N THR A 564 26.61 2.83 12.84
CA THR A 564 26.51 3.46 14.17
C THR A 564 26.99 4.92 14.09
N PRO A 565 26.14 5.91 14.45
CA PRO A 565 26.63 7.22 14.81
C PRO A 565 27.47 7.06 16.09
N SER A 566 28.66 7.65 16.10
CA SER A 566 29.55 7.68 17.25
C SER A 566 28.83 8.15 18.52
N GLY A 567 28.68 7.30 19.51
CA GLY A 567 28.22 7.68 20.84
C GLY A 567 27.53 6.57 21.65
N ASN A 568 28.30 5.97 22.57
CA ASN A 568 27.89 5.20 23.75
C ASN A 568 27.20 3.83 23.58
N LEU A 569 28.04 2.81 23.71
CA LEU A 569 27.64 1.42 23.94
C LEU A 569 26.98 1.25 25.33
N LEU A 570 25.73 0.88 25.36
CA LEU A 570 25.06 0.23 26.48
C LEU A 570 24.92 -1.27 26.14
N ARG A 571 25.76 -2.09 26.78
CA ARG A 571 25.65 -3.55 26.76
C ARG A 571 24.38 -3.97 27.50
N ILE A 572 23.37 -4.48 26.79
CA ILE A 572 22.26 -5.21 27.41
C ILE A 572 22.54 -6.71 27.25
N LYS A 573 22.64 -7.39 28.39
CA LYS A 573 22.76 -8.85 28.48
C LYS A 573 21.43 -9.50 28.09
N TYR A 574 21.47 -10.41 27.14
CA TYR A 574 20.33 -11.26 26.78
C TYR A 574 20.13 -12.34 27.86
N GLY A 575 18.95 -12.33 28.48
CA GLY A 575 18.42 -13.43 29.25
C GLY A 575 17.58 -14.33 28.34
N LEU A 576 17.91 -15.61 28.31
CA LEU A 576 17.18 -16.69 27.65
C LEU A 576 15.77 -16.83 28.26
N TYR A 577 14.72 -16.74 27.46
CA TYR A 577 13.39 -17.25 27.81
C TYR A 577 13.00 -18.37 26.83
N ALA A 578 12.60 -19.49 27.41
CA ALA A 578 12.18 -20.71 26.75
C ALA A 578 10.78 -20.54 26.08
N PRO A 579 10.44 -21.37 25.07
CA PRO A 579 9.21 -21.21 24.31
C PRO A 579 7.99 -21.72 25.09
N VAL A 580 6.93 -20.91 25.12
CA VAL A 580 5.59 -21.36 25.54
C VAL A 580 4.91 -22.02 24.36
N VAL A 581 4.59 -23.29 24.54
CA VAL A 581 3.87 -24.16 23.61
C VAL A 581 2.44 -23.60 23.39
N GLY A 582 2.10 -23.31 22.14
CA GLY A 582 0.76 -22.88 21.74
C GLY A 582 -0.25 -24.01 21.80
N LEU A 583 -1.38 -23.73 22.41
CA LEU A 583 -2.56 -24.59 22.47
C LEU A 583 -3.30 -24.52 21.12
N LEU A 584 -3.28 -25.63 20.37
CA LEU A 584 -4.17 -25.86 19.22
C LEU A 584 -5.57 -26.18 19.74
N VAL A 585 -6.52 -25.29 19.51
CA VAL A 585 -7.95 -25.59 19.73
C VAL A 585 -8.52 -26.14 18.42
N PHE A 586 -8.72 -27.47 18.40
CA PHE A 586 -9.59 -28.11 17.40
C PHE A 586 -11.04 -27.82 17.75
N VAL A 587 -11.76 -27.10 16.90
CA VAL A 587 -13.22 -27.01 16.96
C VAL A 587 -13.79 -28.17 16.17
N HIS A 588 -14.32 -29.17 16.87
CA HIS A 588 -15.19 -30.19 16.29
C HIS A 588 -16.55 -29.56 15.93
N LEU A 589 -16.85 -29.57 14.64
CA LEU A 589 -18.21 -29.34 14.13
C LEU A 589 -19.02 -30.65 14.30
N ASN A 590 -19.82 -30.74 15.35
CA ASN A 590 -20.99 -31.60 15.45
C ASN A 590 -21.84 -31.11 16.61
N ASP A 591 -22.88 -30.35 16.27
CA ASP A 591 -24.16 -30.43 16.98
C ASP A 591 -25.25 -29.68 16.18
N PRO A 592 -26.49 -30.25 16.10
CA PRO A 592 -27.54 -29.73 15.24
C PRO A 592 -28.34 -28.62 15.94
N ILE A 593 -28.79 -27.69 15.11
CA ILE A 593 -29.65 -26.56 15.45
C ILE A 593 -31.08 -27.08 15.84
N PRO A 594 -31.72 -26.46 16.86
CA PRO A 594 -33.17 -26.31 16.83
C PRO A 594 -33.60 -24.99 16.15
#